data_6d6e9b02578e7ac5236f1093a51ca78d
#
_entry.id   6d6e9b02578e7ac5236f1093a51ca78d
#
_cell.length_a   1.000
_cell.length_b   1.000
_cell.length_c   1.000
_cell.angle_alpha   90.00
_cell.angle_beta   90.00
_cell.angle_gamma   90.00
#
_symmetry.space_group_name_H-M   'P 1'
#
loop_
_entity.id
_entity.type
_entity.pdbx_description
1 polymer ?
#
loop_
_entity_poly.entity_id
_entity_poly.type
_entity_poly.pdbx_seq_one_letter_code
_entity_poly.pdbx_strand_id
1 'polypeptide(L)'
;MASAAALDRDAIAQVDRSGLIADVLAIPEHLRDALWRVESASGLMEGWDSPGGLIVAGMGGSAVGGGLARAILGDHASRPVAVTRAYGLPPWATPDTTVLLASYSGNTEETLACYDAAGFVGARRVVVTSGGQLAEQARADGVPVIPIPGGFQPRAAVAYLTVAALEVAALCGVGTRMNAEVDVAASHAESLAAEWGPDGPQDGLAKTIARGIHGSIPLIAGSGLTAPIAYRWKSQLNENAKLPAFSHELPELDHNEIVGWEGVDHLGPFSAIFLDDADLHPRVRHRIELTDWLIEPSAQATFRVETRGRNPVERVFSLVLLGDLVSVYVAILRGIDPAPVAVIERLKQQLADR
;
A
#
# COMPACT_ATOMS: atom_id res chain seq x y z
N MET A 1 -22.64 -28.25 11.00
CA MET A 1 -21.93 -27.05 10.58
C MET A 1 -20.85 -26.78 11.60
N ALA A 2 -19.56 -26.87 11.25
CA ALA A 2 -18.50 -26.43 12.16
C ALA A 2 -18.71 -24.94 12.46
N SER A 3 -18.68 -24.57 13.74
CA SER A 3 -18.77 -23.16 14.16
C SER A 3 -17.67 -22.39 13.41
N ALA A 4 -18.06 -21.36 12.65
CA ALA A 4 -17.09 -20.51 11.99
C ALA A 4 -16.12 -19.98 13.06
N ALA A 5 -14.80 -20.11 12.83
CA ALA A 5 -13.80 -19.66 13.76
C ALA A 5 -14.03 -18.19 14.12
N ALA A 6 -14.07 -17.86 15.40
CA ALA A 6 -14.24 -16.50 15.87
C ALA A 6 -13.05 -15.63 15.41
N LEU A 7 -13.35 -14.39 15.00
CA LEU A 7 -12.36 -13.36 14.66
C LEU A 7 -12.58 -12.17 15.61
N ASP A 8 -12.49 -12.46 16.90
CA ASP A 8 -12.62 -11.50 18.00
C ASP A 8 -11.25 -11.21 18.64
N ARG A 9 -11.23 -10.34 19.64
CA ARG A 9 -10.00 -9.97 20.36
C ARG A 9 -9.27 -11.17 20.94
N ASP A 10 -10.00 -12.13 21.50
CA ASP A 10 -9.39 -13.28 22.16
C ASP A 10 -8.73 -14.22 21.16
N ALA A 11 -9.40 -14.52 20.05
CA ALA A 11 -8.84 -15.32 18.96
C ALA A 11 -7.61 -14.66 18.34
N ILE A 12 -7.67 -13.34 18.14
CA ILE A 12 -6.56 -12.57 17.60
C ILE A 12 -5.36 -12.59 18.55
N ALA A 13 -5.56 -12.32 19.85
CA ALA A 13 -4.49 -12.28 20.84
C ALA A 13 -3.75 -13.63 20.99
N GLN A 14 -4.42 -14.75 20.71
CA GLN A 14 -3.80 -16.08 20.73
C GLN A 14 -2.80 -16.28 19.58
N VAL A 15 -2.97 -15.61 18.45
CA VAL A 15 -2.20 -15.83 17.22
C VAL A 15 -1.29 -14.65 16.90
N ASP A 16 -1.79 -13.43 16.93
CA ASP A 16 -1.04 -12.18 16.68
C ASP A 16 -0.26 -11.77 17.94
N ARG A 17 0.83 -12.47 18.20
CA ARG A 17 1.66 -12.26 19.40
C ARG A 17 2.43 -10.94 19.34
N SER A 18 2.68 -10.44 18.14
CA SER A 18 3.42 -9.20 17.91
C SER A 18 2.52 -7.98 17.90
N GLY A 19 1.19 -8.15 17.91
CA GLY A 19 0.22 -7.06 17.96
C GLY A 19 0.11 -6.28 16.64
N LEU A 20 0.35 -6.91 15.49
CA LEU A 20 0.27 -6.24 14.18
C LEU A 20 -1.10 -5.61 13.92
N ILE A 21 -2.16 -6.20 14.46
CA ILE A 21 -3.51 -5.61 14.31
C ILE A 21 -3.61 -4.22 14.94
N ALA A 22 -2.87 -3.94 16.01
CA ALA A 22 -2.84 -2.61 16.62
C ALA A 22 -2.23 -1.58 15.66
N ASP A 23 -1.15 -1.94 14.95
CA ASP A 23 -0.55 -1.07 13.93
C ASP A 23 -1.52 -0.78 12.77
N VAL A 24 -2.34 -1.78 12.38
CA VAL A 24 -3.36 -1.61 11.34
C VAL A 24 -4.47 -0.67 11.81
N LEU A 25 -4.95 -0.85 13.04
CA LEU A 25 -5.99 0.00 13.62
C LEU A 25 -5.49 1.42 13.92
N ALA A 26 -4.18 1.64 14.02
CA ALA A 26 -3.56 2.96 14.22
C ALA A 26 -3.41 3.78 12.92
N ILE A 27 -3.83 3.27 11.74
CA ILE A 27 -3.80 4.02 10.48
C ILE A 27 -4.38 5.44 10.60
N PRO A 28 -5.53 5.69 11.29
CA PRO A 28 -6.05 7.04 11.50
C PRO A 28 -5.07 7.98 12.21
N GLU A 29 -4.43 7.50 13.27
CA GLU A 29 -3.42 8.25 14.02
C GLU A 29 -2.16 8.47 13.19
N HIS A 30 -1.73 7.47 12.43
CA HIS A 30 -0.58 7.57 11.53
C HIS A 30 -0.80 8.62 10.43
N LEU A 31 -2.02 8.78 9.91
CA LEU A 31 -2.35 9.83 8.94
C LEU A 31 -2.16 11.23 9.54
N ARG A 32 -2.67 11.48 10.75
CA ARG A 32 -2.53 12.77 11.44
C ARG A 32 -1.08 13.05 11.82
N ASP A 33 -0.37 12.08 12.38
CA ASP A 33 1.04 12.21 12.75
C ASP A 33 1.94 12.43 11.52
N ALA A 34 1.61 11.81 10.38
CA ALA A 34 2.35 11.97 9.14
C ALA A 34 2.33 13.43 8.63
N LEU A 35 1.19 14.11 8.67
CA LEU A 35 1.08 15.52 8.32
C LEU A 35 1.97 16.39 9.20
N TRP A 36 1.88 16.21 10.51
CA TRP A 36 2.69 16.98 11.47
C TRP A 36 4.19 16.75 11.23
N ARG A 37 4.62 15.54 10.91
CA ARG A 37 6.03 15.22 10.65
C ARG A 37 6.57 15.88 9.41
N VAL A 38 5.81 15.93 8.34
CA VAL A 38 6.22 16.66 7.13
C VAL A 38 6.33 18.15 7.40
N GLU A 39 5.35 18.75 8.07
CA GLU A 39 5.35 20.16 8.43
C GLU A 39 6.49 20.54 9.39
N SER A 40 6.89 19.60 10.24
CA SER A 40 7.97 19.79 11.21
C SER A 40 9.36 19.48 10.64
N ALA A 41 9.45 18.93 9.43
CA ALA A 41 10.71 18.52 8.83
C ALA A 41 11.55 19.74 8.42
N SER A 42 12.74 19.86 8.98
CA SER A 42 13.66 20.93 8.66
C SER A 42 14.21 20.81 7.24
N GLY A 43 14.43 21.95 6.58
CA GLY A 43 15.00 22.01 5.22
C GLY A 43 13.99 21.78 4.08
N LEU A 44 12.73 21.49 4.38
CA LEU A 44 11.66 21.57 3.40
C LEU A 44 11.25 23.05 3.25
N MET A 45 11.42 23.57 2.04
CA MET A 45 11.02 24.93 1.71
C MET A 45 9.81 24.87 0.79
N GLU A 46 8.80 25.70 1.06
CA GLU A 46 7.69 25.88 0.16
C GLU A 46 8.13 26.54 -1.15
N GLY A 47 7.49 26.16 -2.24
CA GLY A 47 7.60 26.88 -3.52
C GLY A 47 8.78 26.53 -4.41
N TRP A 48 9.41 25.36 -4.26
CA TRP A 48 10.30 24.90 -5.32
C TRP A 48 9.52 24.30 -6.49
N ASP A 49 10.08 24.39 -7.65
CA ASP A 49 9.49 23.90 -8.88
C ASP A 49 10.24 22.69 -9.43
N SER A 50 9.52 21.68 -9.88
CA SER A 50 10.08 20.48 -10.51
C SER A 50 9.43 20.20 -11.87
N PRO A 51 9.85 20.90 -12.92
CA PRO A 51 9.30 20.67 -14.27
C PRO A 51 9.44 19.24 -14.75
N GLY A 52 10.47 18.53 -14.30
CA GLY A 52 10.70 17.11 -14.59
C GLY A 52 9.82 16.14 -13.81
N GLY A 53 8.94 16.64 -12.91
CA GLY A 53 8.04 15.82 -12.13
C GLY A 53 8.63 15.23 -10.85
N LEU A 54 7.95 14.24 -10.29
CA LEU A 54 8.33 13.55 -9.06
C LEU A 54 8.61 12.07 -9.32
N ILE A 55 9.74 11.58 -8.83
CA ILE A 55 10.04 10.15 -8.73
C ILE A 55 10.01 9.74 -7.26
N VAL A 56 9.22 8.73 -6.92
CA VAL A 56 9.30 8.08 -5.61
C VAL A 56 10.11 6.79 -5.77
N ALA A 57 11.29 6.75 -5.13
CA ALA A 57 12.18 5.60 -5.16
C ALA A 57 12.07 4.82 -3.85
N GLY A 58 11.72 3.54 -3.92
CA GLY A 58 11.57 2.69 -2.74
C GLY A 58 11.17 1.27 -3.09
N MET A 59 11.17 0.39 -2.06
CA MET A 59 10.80 -1.02 -2.21
C MET A 59 9.62 -1.38 -1.29
N GLY A 60 8.92 -2.48 -1.60
CA GLY A 60 7.85 -3.01 -0.75
C GLY A 60 6.82 -1.95 -0.32
N GLY A 61 6.57 -1.85 0.99
CA GLY A 61 5.64 -0.86 1.56
C GLY A 61 5.99 0.58 1.24
N SER A 62 7.29 0.92 1.11
CA SER A 62 7.74 2.28 0.75
C SER A 62 7.34 2.65 -0.67
N ALA A 63 7.50 1.75 -1.62
CA ALA A 63 7.06 1.97 -3.00
C ALA A 63 5.52 1.99 -3.12
N VAL A 64 4.82 1.21 -2.30
CA VAL A 64 3.34 1.23 -2.25
C VAL A 64 2.84 2.62 -1.87
N GLY A 65 3.43 3.28 -0.87
CA GLY A 65 3.06 4.65 -0.50
C GLY A 65 3.13 5.63 -1.67
N GLY A 66 4.21 5.57 -2.46
CA GLY A 66 4.34 6.35 -3.71
C GLY A 66 3.29 5.99 -4.76
N GLY A 67 2.96 4.71 -4.90
CA GLY A 67 1.91 4.24 -5.81
C GLY A 67 0.52 4.75 -5.43
N LEU A 68 0.20 4.71 -4.13
CA LEU A 68 -1.06 5.26 -3.60
C LEU A 68 -1.14 6.77 -3.80
N ALA A 69 -0.05 7.50 -3.48
CA ALA A 69 0.01 8.95 -3.70
C ALA A 69 -0.19 9.32 -5.18
N ARG A 70 0.45 8.59 -6.11
CA ARG A 70 0.25 8.77 -7.55
C ARG A 70 -1.21 8.56 -7.95
N ALA A 71 -1.86 7.54 -7.43
CA ALA A 71 -3.26 7.25 -7.72
C ALA A 71 -4.22 8.30 -7.13
N ILE A 72 -3.95 8.76 -5.90
CA ILE A 72 -4.71 9.84 -5.24
C ILE A 72 -4.61 11.15 -6.05
N LEU A 73 -3.41 11.50 -6.51
CA LEU A 73 -3.22 12.69 -7.35
C LEU A 73 -3.94 12.55 -8.69
N GLY A 74 -3.93 11.36 -9.29
CA GLY A 74 -4.67 11.07 -10.52
C GLY A 74 -4.50 12.15 -11.57
N ASP A 75 -5.63 12.61 -12.14
CA ASP A 75 -5.68 13.67 -13.17
C ASP A 75 -5.37 15.06 -12.60
N HIS A 76 -5.25 15.22 -11.28
CA HIS A 76 -4.85 16.49 -10.65
C HIS A 76 -3.33 16.69 -10.61
N ALA A 77 -2.55 15.67 -10.95
CA ALA A 77 -1.11 15.82 -11.10
C ALA A 77 -0.80 16.67 -12.33
N SER A 78 -0.20 17.84 -12.12
CA SER A 78 0.16 18.77 -13.22
C SER A 78 1.40 18.31 -14.01
N ARG A 79 2.13 17.30 -13.48
CA ARG A 79 3.40 16.76 -14.01
C ARG A 79 3.52 15.27 -13.71
N PRO A 80 4.43 14.55 -14.40
CA PRO A 80 4.58 13.11 -14.19
C PRO A 80 4.93 12.75 -12.74
N VAL A 81 4.26 11.72 -12.20
CA VAL A 81 4.64 11.06 -10.96
C VAL A 81 4.99 9.61 -11.28
N ALA A 82 6.22 9.21 -11.01
CA ALA A 82 6.71 7.87 -11.25
C ALA A 82 7.13 7.18 -9.94
N VAL A 83 7.03 5.86 -9.92
CA VAL A 83 7.55 5.03 -8.82
C VAL A 83 8.60 4.10 -9.39
N THR A 84 9.81 4.13 -8.83
CA THR A 84 10.88 3.20 -9.21
C THR A 84 11.12 2.17 -8.10
N ARG A 85 11.32 0.91 -8.51
CA ARG A 85 11.63 -0.25 -7.67
C ARG A 85 12.88 -0.94 -8.20
N ALA A 86 13.92 -0.17 -8.46
CA ALA A 86 15.15 -0.61 -9.12
C ALA A 86 16.37 0.00 -8.44
N TYR A 87 17.55 -0.44 -8.85
CA TYR A 87 18.85 0.10 -8.40
C TYR A 87 19.25 1.42 -9.10
N GLY A 88 18.30 2.12 -9.70
CA GLY A 88 18.57 3.38 -10.39
C GLY A 88 17.29 4.13 -10.74
N LEU A 89 17.49 5.31 -11.30
CA LEU A 89 16.39 6.18 -11.74
C LEU A 89 16.02 5.89 -13.20
N PRO A 90 14.78 6.21 -13.61
CA PRO A 90 14.44 6.25 -15.03
C PRO A 90 15.38 7.16 -15.81
N PRO A 91 15.73 6.81 -17.07
CA PRO A 91 16.73 7.55 -17.84
C PRO A 91 16.33 8.98 -18.22
N TRP A 92 15.09 9.34 -18.02
CA TRP A 92 14.57 10.70 -18.22
C TRP A 92 14.70 11.60 -16.99
N ALA A 93 15.20 11.08 -15.85
CA ALA A 93 15.46 11.90 -14.66
C ALA A 93 16.53 12.94 -14.95
N THR A 94 16.30 14.19 -14.57
CA THR A 94 17.15 15.36 -14.84
C THR A 94 17.32 16.20 -13.58
N PRO A 95 18.15 17.25 -13.58
CA PRO A 95 18.20 18.21 -12.48
C PRO A 95 16.87 18.88 -12.13
N ASP A 96 15.93 18.94 -13.09
CA ASP A 96 14.59 19.50 -12.90
C ASP A 96 13.61 18.51 -12.24
N THR A 97 14.05 17.30 -11.90
CA THR A 97 13.24 16.27 -11.26
C THR A 97 13.43 16.31 -9.74
N THR A 98 12.36 16.14 -8.97
CA THR A 98 12.44 15.81 -7.54
C THR A 98 12.40 14.29 -7.35
N VAL A 99 13.29 13.77 -6.50
CA VAL A 99 13.30 12.35 -6.11
C VAL A 99 13.04 12.24 -4.61
N LEU A 100 11.92 11.59 -4.26
CA LEU A 100 11.62 11.19 -2.89
C LEU A 100 12.18 9.78 -2.65
N LEU A 101 13.22 9.68 -1.83
CA LEU A 101 13.86 8.44 -1.44
C LEU A 101 13.12 7.88 -0.22
N ALA A 102 12.34 6.84 -0.40
CA ALA A 102 11.48 6.27 0.62
C ALA A 102 12.01 4.90 1.10
N SER A 103 12.46 4.84 2.35
CA SER A 103 12.89 3.59 2.98
C SER A 103 12.59 3.62 4.47
N TYR A 104 11.68 2.75 4.95
CA TYR A 104 11.40 2.68 6.37
C TYR A 104 12.66 2.42 7.21
N SER A 105 13.44 1.38 6.88
CA SER A 105 14.66 1.04 7.60
C SER A 105 15.84 1.98 7.33
N GLY A 106 15.80 2.71 6.22
CA GLY A 106 16.94 3.50 5.73
C GLY A 106 18.14 2.69 5.22
N ASN A 107 18.01 1.37 5.12
CA ASN A 107 19.09 0.47 4.72
C ASN A 107 18.73 -0.37 3.48
N THR A 108 17.76 0.08 2.69
CA THR A 108 17.34 -0.62 1.47
C THR A 108 18.32 -0.31 0.35
N GLU A 109 19.03 -1.33 -0.15
CA GLU A 109 20.10 -1.17 -1.16
C GLU A 109 19.65 -0.42 -2.41
N GLU A 110 18.48 -0.79 -2.94
CA GLU A 110 17.92 -0.16 -4.14
C GLU A 110 17.62 1.33 -3.90
N THR A 111 17.14 1.68 -2.70
CA THR A 111 16.86 3.08 -2.36
C THR A 111 18.14 3.88 -2.17
N LEU A 112 19.18 3.29 -1.57
CA LEU A 112 20.51 3.90 -1.45
C LEU A 112 21.13 4.12 -2.83
N ALA A 113 21.07 3.13 -3.72
CA ALA A 113 21.54 3.28 -5.10
C ALA A 113 20.77 4.39 -5.86
N CYS A 114 19.46 4.51 -5.66
CA CYS A 114 18.67 5.62 -6.22
C CYS A 114 19.05 6.97 -5.61
N TYR A 115 19.44 7.02 -4.34
CA TYR A 115 19.92 8.24 -3.68
C TYR A 115 21.19 8.75 -4.33
N ASP A 116 22.15 7.86 -4.56
CA ASP A 116 23.41 8.19 -5.24
C ASP A 116 23.17 8.60 -6.70
N ALA A 117 22.32 7.85 -7.42
CA ALA A 117 21.95 8.19 -8.80
C ALA A 117 21.27 9.56 -8.90
N ALA A 118 20.40 9.91 -7.96
CA ALA A 118 19.74 11.22 -7.90
C ALA A 118 20.77 12.35 -7.69
N GLY A 119 21.75 12.13 -6.81
CA GLY A 119 22.85 13.06 -6.61
C GLY A 119 23.71 13.22 -7.86
N PHE A 120 24.02 12.12 -8.56
CA PHE A 120 24.83 12.14 -9.78
C PHE A 120 24.17 12.93 -10.92
N VAL A 121 22.86 12.78 -11.13
CA VAL A 121 22.13 13.54 -12.15
C VAL A 121 21.79 14.98 -11.72
N GLY A 122 22.09 15.35 -10.47
CA GLY A 122 21.79 16.67 -9.92
C GLY A 122 20.30 16.88 -9.59
N ALA A 123 19.52 15.82 -9.51
CA ALA A 123 18.11 15.90 -9.13
C ALA A 123 17.93 16.34 -7.67
N ARG A 124 16.85 17.06 -7.37
CA ARG A 124 16.54 17.42 -5.99
C ARG A 124 16.12 16.20 -5.21
N ARG A 125 16.80 15.97 -4.07
CA ARG A 125 16.53 14.84 -3.18
C ARG A 125 15.73 15.26 -1.95
N VAL A 126 14.76 14.43 -1.56
CA VAL A 126 14.06 14.45 -0.27
C VAL A 126 14.03 13.02 0.25
N VAL A 127 14.25 12.83 1.54
CA VAL A 127 14.28 11.50 2.17
C VAL A 127 13.11 11.33 3.13
N VAL A 128 12.48 10.15 3.14
CA VAL A 128 11.52 9.74 4.18
C VAL A 128 11.96 8.41 4.77
N THR A 129 12.26 8.40 6.07
CA THR A 129 12.84 7.22 6.75
C THR A 129 12.69 7.28 8.27
N SER A 130 12.78 6.12 8.95
CA SER A 130 12.90 6.07 10.42
C SER A 130 14.35 6.17 10.91
N GLY A 131 15.35 6.11 10.01
CA GLY A 131 16.77 6.17 10.37
C GLY A 131 17.68 5.53 9.33
N GLY A 132 18.71 4.83 9.79
CA GLY A 132 19.64 4.07 8.96
C GLY A 132 20.59 4.90 8.13
N GLN A 133 21.34 4.22 7.25
CA GLN A 133 22.37 4.80 6.38
C GLN A 133 21.81 5.94 5.50
N LEU A 134 20.59 5.80 5.02
CA LEU A 134 19.94 6.83 4.19
C LEU A 134 19.76 8.16 4.95
N ALA A 135 19.38 8.10 6.24
CA ALA A 135 19.27 9.29 7.08
C ALA A 135 20.64 9.92 7.37
N GLU A 136 21.67 9.11 7.55
CA GLU A 136 23.04 9.57 7.82
C GLU A 136 23.61 10.29 6.60
N GLN A 137 23.52 9.67 5.43
CA GLN A 137 23.95 10.26 4.16
C GLN A 137 23.21 11.56 3.84
N ALA A 138 21.88 11.54 3.99
CA ALA A 138 21.06 12.73 3.74
C ALA A 138 21.46 13.92 4.64
N ARG A 139 21.71 13.67 5.94
CA ARG A 139 22.18 14.72 6.85
C ARG A 139 23.56 15.24 6.48
N ALA A 140 24.50 14.36 6.10
CA ALA A 140 25.84 14.75 5.67
C ALA A 140 25.79 15.61 4.39
N ASP A 141 24.90 15.31 3.47
CA ASP A 141 24.71 16.04 2.21
C ASP A 141 23.80 17.29 2.34
N GLY A 142 23.23 17.55 3.51
CA GLY A 142 22.25 18.64 3.72
C GLY A 142 20.92 18.40 2.98
N VAL A 143 20.58 17.14 2.69
CA VAL A 143 19.30 16.75 2.08
C VAL A 143 18.21 16.69 3.12
N PRO A 144 17.01 17.27 2.89
CA PRO A 144 15.90 17.23 3.83
C PRO A 144 15.45 15.79 4.14
N VAL A 145 15.21 15.53 5.43
CA VAL A 145 14.70 14.23 5.91
C VAL A 145 13.36 14.43 6.60
N ILE A 146 12.34 13.72 6.14
CA ILE A 146 11.04 13.57 6.80
C ILE A 146 11.16 12.37 7.73
N PRO A 147 11.21 12.58 9.07
CA PRO A 147 11.38 11.49 10.01
C PRO A 147 10.06 10.77 10.25
N ILE A 148 10.05 9.44 10.16
CA ILE A 148 8.90 8.62 10.53
C ILE A 148 9.22 7.78 11.77
N PRO A 149 8.22 7.37 12.59
CA PRO A 149 8.48 6.60 13.80
C PRO A 149 9.03 5.23 13.46
N GLY A 150 9.95 4.75 14.31
CA GLY A 150 10.37 3.34 14.32
C GLY A 150 9.48 2.49 15.21
N GLY A 151 9.72 1.16 15.21
CA GLY A 151 9.11 0.24 16.17
C GLY A 151 7.96 -0.61 15.65
N PHE A 152 7.49 -0.40 14.42
CA PHE A 152 6.47 -1.25 13.80
C PHE A 152 6.96 -1.88 12.48
N GLN A 153 6.17 -2.76 11.91
CA GLN A 153 6.55 -3.41 10.66
C GLN A 153 6.59 -2.39 9.49
N PRO A 154 7.57 -2.46 8.57
CA PRO A 154 7.68 -1.51 7.46
C PRO A 154 6.39 -1.30 6.66
N ARG A 155 5.60 -2.36 6.50
CA ARG A 155 4.32 -2.33 5.79
C ARG A 155 3.22 -1.56 6.53
N ALA A 156 3.34 -1.38 7.84
CA ALA A 156 2.44 -0.56 8.65
C ALA A 156 2.71 0.95 8.50
N ALA A 157 3.86 1.34 7.94
CA ALA A 157 4.22 2.74 7.69
C ALA A 157 3.50 3.36 6.48
N VAL A 158 2.51 2.69 5.87
CA VAL A 158 1.88 3.12 4.61
C VAL A 158 1.30 4.54 4.67
N ALA A 159 0.68 4.93 5.78
CA ALA A 159 0.14 6.28 5.95
C ALA A 159 1.25 7.35 5.86
N TYR A 160 2.36 7.15 6.59
CA TYR A 160 3.51 8.05 6.56
C TYR A 160 4.11 8.19 5.16
N LEU A 161 4.29 7.08 4.48
CA LEU A 161 4.92 7.04 3.16
C LEU A 161 4.02 7.66 2.08
N THR A 162 2.69 7.47 2.19
CA THR A 162 1.73 8.06 1.27
C THR A 162 1.61 9.57 1.48
N VAL A 163 1.45 10.01 2.73
CA VAL A 163 1.33 11.43 3.06
C VAL A 163 2.62 12.18 2.71
N ALA A 164 3.81 11.63 3.01
CA ALA A 164 5.08 12.23 2.61
C ALA A 164 5.16 12.41 1.09
N ALA A 165 4.71 11.45 0.30
CA ALA A 165 4.72 11.54 -1.15
C ALA A 165 3.72 12.60 -1.68
N LEU A 166 2.53 12.70 -1.08
CA LEU A 166 1.53 13.74 -1.42
C LEU A 166 2.05 15.15 -1.10
N GLU A 167 2.60 15.34 0.09
CA GLU A 167 3.14 16.64 0.52
C GLU A 167 4.35 17.05 -0.31
N VAL A 168 5.28 16.13 -0.60
CA VAL A 168 6.42 16.43 -1.50
C VAL A 168 5.94 16.75 -2.91
N ALA A 169 4.92 16.08 -3.42
CA ALA A 169 4.30 16.43 -4.71
C ALA A 169 3.74 17.85 -4.71
N ALA A 170 3.08 18.27 -3.63
CA ALA A 170 2.59 19.64 -3.47
C ALA A 170 3.72 20.66 -3.36
N LEU A 171 4.75 20.39 -2.55
CA LEU A 171 5.91 21.26 -2.35
C LEU A 171 6.71 21.49 -3.64
N CYS A 172 6.77 20.51 -4.52
CA CYS A 172 7.50 20.61 -5.80
C CYS A 172 6.61 21.01 -7.00
N GLY A 173 5.39 21.46 -6.75
CA GLY A 173 4.48 21.95 -7.78
C GLY A 173 3.91 20.89 -8.73
N VAL A 174 3.99 19.60 -8.34
CA VAL A 174 3.45 18.47 -9.12
C VAL A 174 1.97 18.24 -8.83
N GLY A 175 1.53 18.47 -7.59
CA GLY A 175 0.15 18.31 -7.17
C GLY A 175 -0.32 19.43 -6.25
N THR A 176 -1.58 19.37 -5.85
CA THR A 176 -2.16 20.27 -4.85
C THR A 176 -1.94 19.73 -3.43
N ARG A 177 -1.88 20.62 -2.45
CA ARG A 177 -1.82 20.24 -1.05
C ARG A 177 -3.15 19.61 -0.61
N MET A 178 -3.08 18.49 0.11
CA MET A 178 -4.24 17.67 0.49
C MET A 178 -4.37 17.47 2.01
N ASN A 179 -3.88 18.41 2.83
CA ASN A 179 -3.89 18.28 4.29
C ASN A 179 -5.30 18.10 4.85
N ALA A 180 -6.27 18.86 4.35
CA ALA A 180 -7.66 18.75 4.78
C ALA A 180 -8.28 17.40 4.41
N GLU A 181 -7.98 16.90 3.21
CA GLU A 181 -8.43 15.58 2.74
C GLU A 181 -7.82 14.45 3.57
N VAL A 182 -6.55 14.57 3.96
CA VAL A 182 -5.88 13.59 4.84
C VAL A 182 -6.51 13.58 6.23
N ASP A 183 -6.83 14.75 6.82
CA ASP A 183 -7.46 14.84 8.14
C ASP A 183 -8.88 14.25 8.14
N VAL A 184 -9.66 14.54 7.09
CA VAL A 184 -10.98 13.94 6.87
C VAL A 184 -10.85 12.42 6.68
N ALA A 185 -9.86 11.95 5.92
CA ALA A 185 -9.61 10.53 5.72
C ALA A 185 -9.21 9.81 7.02
N ALA A 186 -8.45 10.47 7.90
CA ALA A 186 -8.13 9.92 9.22
C ALA A 186 -9.39 9.70 10.06
N SER A 187 -10.30 10.68 10.11
CA SER A 187 -11.56 10.58 10.84
C SER A 187 -12.50 9.52 10.25
N HIS A 188 -12.52 9.41 8.91
CA HIS A 188 -13.28 8.37 8.23
C HIS A 188 -12.73 6.97 8.52
N ALA A 189 -11.40 6.79 8.43
CA ALA A 189 -10.72 5.53 8.73
C ALA A 189 -10.93 5.08 10.19
N GLU A 190 -11.04 6.02 11.15
CA GLU A 190 -11.35 5.72 12.54
C GLU A 190 -12.75 5.09 12.69
N SER A 191 -13.74 5.61 11.96
CA SER A 191 -15.08 5.03 11.93
C SER A 191 -15.10 3.63 11.30
N LEU A 192 -14.32 3.43 10.23
CA LEU A 192 -14.19 2.14 9.55
C LEU A 192 -13.41 1.13 10.41
N ALA A 193 -12.40 1.56 11.17
CA ALA A 193 -11.68 0.71 12.10
C ALA A 193 -12.58 0.19 13.22
N ALA A 194 -13.52 0.99 13.70
CA ALA A 194 -14.53 0.55 14.66
C ALA A 194 -15.52 -0.45 14.05
N GLU A 195 -15.93 -0.25 12.79
CA GLU A 195 -16.87 -1.13 12.07
C GLU A 195 -16.25 -2.49 11.72
N TRP A 196 -15.00 -2.50 11.20
CA TRP A 196 -14.36 -3.68 10.62
C TRP A 196 -13.36 -4.37 11.55
N GLY A 197 -13.02 -3.71 12.64
CA GLY A 197 -12.05 -4.19 13.61
C GLY A 197 -12.53 -5.41 14.43
N PRO A 198 -11.74 -5.83 15.41
CA PRO A 198 -12.05 -7.01 16.24
C PRO A 198 -13.42 -6.99 16.91
N ASP A 199 -13.82 -5.81 17.39
CA ASP A 199 -15.10 -5.61 18.10
C ASP A 199 -16.32 -5.45 17.16
N GLY A 200 -16.07 -5.29 15.86
CA GLY A 200 -17.11 -5.23 14.85
C GLY A 200 -17.84 -6.57 14.67
N PRO A 201 -18.99 -6.57 13.97
CA PRO A 201 -19.81 -7.76 13.76
C PRO A 201 -19.02 -8.94 13.19
N GLN A 202 -19.37 -10.17 13.60
CA GLN A 202 -18.73 -11.38 13.06
C GLN A 202 -19.05 -11.62 11.58
N ASP A 203 -20.16 -11.12 11.10
CA ASP A 203 -20.57 -11.08 9.68
C ASP A 203 -20.18 -9.77 8.98
N GLY A 204 -19.38 -8.92 9.62
CA GLY A 204 -18.86 -7.70 9.04
C GLY A 204 -17.95 -7.97 7.81
N LEU A 205 -17.84 -6.98 6.92
CA LEU A 205 -17.23 -7.12 5.60
C LEU A 205 -15.82 -7.72 5.64
N ALA A 206 -14.91 -7.20 6.48
CA ALA A 206 -13.54 -7.69 6.57
C ALA A 206 -13.46 -9.16 6.98
N LYS A 207 -14.25 -9.56 7.99
CA LYS A 207 -14.29 -10.94 8.48
C LYS A 207 -14.95 -11.89 7.47
N THR A 208 -15.96 -11.41 6.76
CA THR A 208 -16.65 -12.16 5.69
C THR A 208 -15.70 -12.44 4.52
N ILE A 209 -14.98 -11.43 4.03
CA ILE A 209 -14.00 -11.62 2.97
C ILE A 209 -12.91 -12.59 3.43
N ALA A 210 -12.37 -12.42 4.64
CA ALA A 210 -11.31 -13.28 5.16
C ALA A 210 -11.73 -14.75 5.22
N ARG A 211 -12.96 -15.05 5.66
CA ARG A 211 -13.51 -16.43 5.64
C ARG A 211 -13.74 -16.95 4.23
N GLY A 212 -14.23 -16.11 3.33
CA GLY A 212 -14.51 -16.52 1.95
C GLY A 212 -13.26 -16.91 1.17
N ILE A 213 -12.14 -16.20 1.38
CA ILE A 213 -10.87 -16.50 0.71
C ILE A 213 -9.98 -17.48 1.48
N HIS A 214 -10.36 -17.86 2.71
CA HIS A 214 -9.59 -18.81 3.50
C HIS A 214 -9.54 -20.17 2.80
N GLY A 215 -8.33 -20.69 2.63
CA GLY A 215 -8.12 -21.99 1.95
C GLY A 215 -7.99 -21.91 0.43
N SER A 216 -8.08 -20.72 -0.16
CA SER A 216 -7.88 -20.50 -1.60
C SER A 216 -6.65 -19.65 -1.90
N ILE A 217 -6.32 -19.52 -3.19
CA ILE A 217 -5.34 -18.56 -3.70
C ILE A 217 -6.10 -17.32 -4.19
N PRO A 218 -5.97 -16.17 -3.49
CA PRO A 218 -6.72 -14.97 -3.88
C PRO A 218 -6.06 -14.25 -5.06
N LEU A 219 -6.89 -13.82 -6.01
CA LEU A 219 -6.56 -12.86 -7.05
C LEU A 219 -7.28 -11.56 -6.76
N ILE A 220 -6.54 -10.46 -6.69
CA ILE A 220 -7.08 -9.14 -6.39
C ILE A 220 -6.96 -8.25 -7.62
N ALA A 221 -8.08 -7.79 -8.16
CA ALA A 221 -8.12 -6.93 -9.34
C ALA A 221 -8.55 -5.51 -8.98
N GLY A 222 -7.89 -4.52 -9.59
CA GLY A 222 -8.21 -3.10 -9.44
C GLY A 222 -8.02 -2.35 -10.74
N SER A 223 -8.44 -1.09 -10.78
CA SER A 223 -8.25 -0.20 -11.93
C SER A 223 -8.08 1.25 -11.47
N GLY A 224 -7.23 2.01 -12.13
CA GLY A 224 -7.03 3.41 -11.80
C GLY A 224 -6.66 3.62 -10.32
N LEU A 225 -7.54 4.26 -9.55
CA LEU A 225 -7.34 4.52 -8.12
C LEU A 225 -7.09 3.24 -7.32
N THR A 226 -7.75 2.14 -7.67
CA THR A 226 -7.70 0.89 -6.91
C THR A 226 -6.57 -0.06 -7.33
N ALA A 227 -5.91 0.16 -8.46
CA ALA A 227 -4.83 -0.70 -8.94
C ALA A 227 -3.65 -0.85 -7.93
N PRO A 228 -3.06 0.22 -7.37
CA PRO A 228 -2.01 0.09 -6.36
C PRO A 228 -2.52 -0.49 -5.04
N ILE A 229 -3.81 -0.37 -4.75
CA ILE A 229 -4.43 -0.98 -3.57
C ILE A 229 -4.53 -2.50 -3.76
N ALA A 230 -4.93 -2.98 -4.95
CA ALA A 230 -4.93 -4.40 -5.28
C ALA A 230 -3.53 -5.03 -5.10
N TYR A 231 -2.48 -4.33 -5.56
CA TYR A 231 -1.10 -4.75 -5.32
C TYR A 231 -0.75 -4.77 -3.82
N ARG A 232 -1.25 -3.81 -3.02
CA ARG A 232 -1.05 -3.83 -1.56
C ARG A 232 -1.75 -5.03 -0.92
N TRP A 233 -3.02 -5.29 -1.23
CA TRP A 233 -3.76 -6.43 -0.69
C TRP A 233 -3.03 -7.75 -0.92
N LYS A 234 -2.58 -7.96 -2.16
CA LYS A 234 -1.73 -9.11 -2.51
C LYS A 234 -0.50 -9.18 -1.62
N SER A 235 0.22 -8.07 -1.43
CA SER A 235 1.44 -8.03 -0.63
C SER A 235 1.16 -8.29 0.85
N GLN A 236 0.09 -7.72 1.39
CA GLN A 236 -0.35 -7.96 2.77
C GLN A 236 -0.74 -9.43 3.00
N LEU A 237 -1.45 -10.07 2.08
CA LEU A 237 -1.76 -11.49 2.16
C LEU A 237 -0.50 -12.36 2.11
N ASN A 238 0.48 -12.02 1.26
CA ASN A 238 1.75 -12.73 1.20
C ASN A 238 2.52 -12.58 2.53
N GLU A 239 2.64 -11.36 3.06
CA GLU A 239 3.45 -11.10 4.25
C GLU A 239 2.75 -11.47 5.55
N ASN A 240 1.47 -11.12 5.73
CA ASN A 240 0.75 -11.34 6.97
C ASN A 240 0.22 -12.78 7.05
N ALA A 241 -0.48 -13.24 6.03
CA ALA A 241 -1.10 -14.56 6.03
C ALA A 241 -0.17 -15.69 5.53
N LYS A 242 1.05 -15.39 5.04
CA LYS A 242 1.96 -16.34 4.39
C LYS A 242 1.24 -17.13 3.29
N LEU A 243 0.39 -16.43 2.54
CA LEU A 243 -0.48 -16.99 1.52
C LEU A 243 -0.08 -16.45 0.16
N PRO A 244 0.25 -17.28 -0.84
CA PRO A 244 0.41 -16.82 -2.21
C PRO A 244 -0.87 -16.10 -2.67
N ALA A 245 -0.72 -14.90 -3.19
CA ALA A 245 -1.80 -14.10 -3.74
C ALA A 245 -1.27 -13.32 -4.94
N PHE A 246 -2.15 -12.97 -5.86
CA PHE A 246 -1.79 -12.26 -7.09
C PHE A 246 -2.61 -10.98 -7.22
N SER A 247 -2.09 -10.01 -7.96
CA SER A 247 -2.83 -8.78 -8.26
C SER A 247 -2.73 -8.44 -9.74
N HIS A 248 -3.83 -7.97 -10.30
CA HIS A 248 -3.95 -7.65 -11.71
C HIS A 248 -4.70 -6.35 -11.92
N GLU A 249 -4.58 -5.79 -13.11
CA GLU A 249 -5.25 -4.54 -13.47
C GLU A 249 -6.31 -4.77 -14.53
N LEU A 250 -7.48 -4.16 -14.36
CA LEU A 250 -8.49 -4.02 -15.38
C LEU A 250 -8.26 -2.71 -16.16
N PRO A 251 -8.47 -2.71 -17.46
CA PRO A 251 -9.09 -3.76 -18.30
C PRO A 251 -8.12 -4.82 -18.84
N GLU A 252 -6.82 -4.75 -18.57
CA GLU A 252 -5.81 -5.66 -19.15
C GLU A 252 -6.07 -7.13 -18.81
N LEU A 253 -6.52 -7.44 -17.60
CA LEU A 253 -6.89 -8.80 -17.17
C LEU A 253 -7.85 -9.49 -18.15
N ASP A 254 -8.80 -8.75 -18.71
CA ASP A 254 -9.81 -9.29 -19.65
C ASP A 254 -9.25 -9.68 -21.02
N HIS A 255 -8.01 -9.32 -21.32
CA HIS A 255 -7.37 -9.62 -22.60
C HIS A 255 -6.49 -10.89 -22.56
N ASN A 256 -6.27 -11.46 -21.36
CA ASN A 256 -5.36 -12.61 -21.20
C ASN A 256 -5.75 -13.49 -20.00
N GLU A 257 -5.73 -13.00 -18.78
CA GLU A 257 -5.81 -13.79 -17.56
C GLU A 257 -7.17 -14.43 -17.32
N ILE A 258 -8.24 -13.82 -17.79
CA ILE A 258 -9.60 -14.37 -17.68
C ILE A 258 -9.69 -15.79 -18.28
N VAL A 259 -8.91 -16.08 -19.33
CA VAL A 259 -8.85 -17.41 -19.95
C VAL A 259 -8.28 -18.47 -19.00
N GLY A 260 -7.39 -18.08 -18.09
CA GLY A 260 -6.81 -18.98 -17.10
C GLY A 260 -7.83 -19.59 -16.15
N TRP A 261 -8.98 -18.93 -15.94
CA TRP A 261 -10.04 -19.43 -15.08
C TRP A 261 -10.76 -20.68 -15.63
N GLU A 262 -10.63 -20.97 -16.91
CA GLU A 262 -11.17 -22.22 -17.52
C GLU A 262 -10.45 -23.49 -16.99
N GLY A 263 -9.25 -23.33 -16.43
CA GLY A 263 -8.42 -24.45 -15.96
C GLY A 263 -8.17 -24.51 -14.46
N VAL A 264 -8.74 -23.61 -13.65
CA VAL A 264 -8.43 -23.54 -12.21
C VAL A 264 -8.84 -24.77 -11.42
N ASP A 265 -9.89 -25.49 -11.82
CA ASP A 265 -10.40 -26.69 -11.15
C ASP A 265 -9.33 -27.77 -10.95
N HIS A 266 -8.31 -27.78 -11.81
CA HIS A 266 -7.19 -28.72 -11.74
C HIS A 266 -6.03 -28.26 -10.85
N LEU A 267 -6.04 -26.99 -10.43
CA LEU A 267 -4.93 -26.36 -9.70
C LEU A 267 -5.22 -26.17 -8.21
N GLY A 268 -6.49 -26.24 -7.81
CA GLY A 268 -6.97 -25.99 -6.45
C GLY A 268 -7.93 -24.80 -6.37
N PRO A 269 -8.40 -24.45 -5.17
CA PRO A 269 -9.36 -23.37 -5.01
C PRO A 269 -8.72 -21.99 -5.23
N PHE A 270 -9.34 -21.18 -6.09
CA PHE A 270 -9.03 -19.77 -6.29
C PHE A 270 -10.20 -18.90 -5.85
N SER A 271 -9.93 -17.68 -5.40
CA SER A 271 -10.94 -16.66 -5.12
C SER A 271 -10.57 -15.36 -5.81
N ALA A 272 -11.56 -14.56 -6.18
CA ALA A 272 -11.33 -13.26 -6.79
C ALA A 272 -11.91 -12.13 -5.93
N ILE A 273 -11.19 -11.00 -5.87
CA ILE A 273 -11.63 -9.77 -5.23
C ILE A 273 -11.46 -8.63 -6.22
N PHE A 274 -12.57 -8.01 -6.61
CA PHE A 274 -12.61 -6.86 -7.48
C PHE A 274 -12.75 -5.59 -6.64
N LEU A 275 -11.77 -4.69 -6.71
CA LEU A 275 -11.80 -3.41 -6.03
C LEU A 275 -12.41 -2.36 -6.97
N ASP A 276 -13.62 -1.92 -6.67
CA ASP A 276 -14.36 -0.91 -7.42
C ASP A 276 -14.17 0.48 -6.79
N ASP A 277 -14.40 1.53 -7.57
CA ASP A 277 -14.33 2.92 -7.13
C ASP A 277 -15.48 3.75 -7.72
N ALA A 278 -15.99 4.71 -6.95
CA ALA A 278 -17.11 5.54 -7.34
C ALA A 278 -16.89 6.26 -8.68
N ASP A 279 -15.65 6.71 -8.94
CA ASP A 279 -15.27 7.44 -10.14
C ASP A 279 -14.69 6.54 -11.27
N LEU A 280 -14.84 5.23 -11.13
CA LEU A 280 -14.36 4.31 -12.14
C LEU A 280 -15.10 4.52 -13.46
N HIS A 281 -14.36 4.50 -14.58
CA HIS A 281 -14.94 4.62 -15.90
C HIS A 281 -16.08 3.58 -16.09
N PRO A 282 -17.30 3.98 -16.51
CA PRO A 282 -18.48 3.11 -16.55
C PRO A 282 -18.23 1.79 -17.33
N ARG A 283 -17.41 1.86 -18.38
CA ARG A 283 -17.06 0.67 -19.17
C ARG A 283 -16.18 -0.31 -18.42
N VAL A 284 -15.29 0.18 -17.55
CA VAL A 284 -14.45 -0.70 -16.70
C VAL A 284 -15.31 -1.34 -15.61
N ARG A 285 -16.23 -0.59 -14.98
CA ARG A 285 -17.18 -1.16 -14.02
C ARG A 285 -18.02 -2.29 -14.66
N HIS A 286 -18.51 -2.10 -15.87
CA HIS A 286 -19.22 -3.14 -16.59
C HIS A 286 -18.35 -4.35 -16.90
N ARG A 287 -17.05 -4.15 -17.14
CA ARG A 287 -16.09 -5.25 -17.28
C ARG A 287 -15.93 -6.04 -15.99
N ILE A 288 -15.81 -5.36 -14.84
CA ILE A 288 -15.78 -6.01 -13.52
C ILE A 288 -17.01 -6.92 -13.36
N GLU A 289 -18.21 -6.41 -13.68
CA GLU A 289 -19.46 -7.17 -13.57
C GLU A 289 -19.46 -8.42 -14.45
N LEU A 290 -19.03 -8.29 -15.69
CA LEU A 290 -18.98 -9.41 -16.62
C LEU A 290 -17.88 -10.42 -16.25
N THR A 291 -16.73 -9.95 -15.82
CA THR A 291 -15.62 -10.83 -15.41
C THR A 291 -16.00 -11.62 -14.17
N ASP A 292 -16.58 -10.96 -13.16
CA ASP A 292 -17.09 -11.61 -11.94
C ASP A 292 -18.10 -12.72 -12.30
N TRP A 293 -19.09 -12.39 -13.12
CA TRP A 293 -20.09 -13.37 -13.59
C TRP A 293 -19.47 -14.54 -14.35
N LEU A 294 -18.45 -14.31 -15.19
CA LEU A 294 -17.82 -15.37 -15.98
C LEU A 294 -16.98 -16.31 -15.12
N ILE A 295 -16.32 -15.81 -14.07
CA ILE A 295 -15.41 -16.62 -13.25
C ILE A 295 -16.08 -17.22 -12.01
N GLU A 296 -17.22 -16.68 -11.56
CA GLU A 296 -17.94 -17.13 -10.37
C GLU A 296 -18.14 -18.67 -10.31
N PRO A 297 -18.50 -19.35 -11.41
CA PRO A 297 -18.70 -20.80 -11.36
C PRO A 297 -17.44 -21.62 -11.06
N SER A 298 -16.25 -21.07 -11.34
CA SER A 298 -14.96 -21.72 -11.13
C SER A 298 -14.23 -21.22 -9.87
N ALA A 299 -14.73 -20.15 -9.25
CA ALA A 299 -14.12 -19.56 -8.06
C ALA A 299 -14.68 -20.18 -6.77
N GLN A 300 -13.84 -20.33 -5.73
CA GLN A 300 -14.32 -20.66 -4.38
C GLN A 300 -15.21 -19.53 -3.83
N ALA A 301 -14.83 -18.30 -4.09
CA ALA A 301 -15.61 -17.10 -3.74
C ALA A 301 -15.20 -15.93 -4.62
N THR A 302 -16.16 -15.08 -4.93
CA THR A 302 -15.90 -13.77 -5.54
C THR A 302 -16.43 -12.66 -4.65
N PHE A 303 -15.74 -11.51 -4.66
CA PHE A 303 -16.13 -10.32 -3.92
C PHE A 303 -15.97 -9.09 -4.79
N ARG A 304 -16.98 -8.22 -4.78
CA ARG A 304 -16.87 -6.86 -5.29
C ARG A 304 -16.88 -5.91 -4.11
N VAL A 305 -15.84 -5.10 -3.99
CA VAL A 305 -15.58 -4.24 -2.85
C VAL A 305 -15.40 -2.81 -3.32
N GLU A 306 -16.36 -1.96 -2.98
CA GLU A 306 -16.31 -0.55 -3.33
C GLU A 306 -15.48 0.26 -2.32
N THR A 307 -14.82 1.31 -2.81
CA THR A 307 -14.24 2.36 -1.97
C THR A 307 -15.31 3.05 -1.14
N ARG A 308 -14.94 3.50 0.07
CA ARG A 308 -15.80 4.36 0.90
C ARG A 308 -15.12 5.71 1.13
N GLY A 309 -15.90 6.78 1.10
CA GLY A 309 -15.44 8.15 1.29
C GLY A 309 -15.78 9.07 0.11
N ARG A 310 -15.53 10.37 0.29
CA ARG A 310 -15.89 11.41 -0.68
C ARG A 310 -14.70 11.87 -1.51
N ASN A 311 -13.54 12.03 -0.86
CA ASN A 311 -12.32 12.43 -1.55
C ASN A 311 -11.41 11.22 -1.85
N PRO A 312 -10.45 11.33 -2.77
CA PRO A 312 -9.58 10.21 -3.14
C PRO A 312 -8.76 9.63 -1.98
N VAL A 313 -8.38 10.44 -0.97
CA VAL A 313 -7.61 9.97 0.19
C VAL A 313 -8.48 9.07 1.06
N GLU A 314 -9.73 9.48 1.38
CA GLU A 314 -10.68 8.64 2.11
C GLU A 314 -10.90 7.31 1.39
N ARG A 315 -11.14 7.37 0.07
CA ARG A 315 -11.42 6.19 -0.74
C ARG A 315 -10.26 5.21 -0.77
N VAL A 316 -9.04 5.70 -0.94
CA VAL A 316 -7.83 4.85 -0.89
C VAL A 316 -7.66 4.23 0.49
N PHE A 317 -7.73 5.02 1.56
CA PHE A 317 -7.50 4.50 2.90
C PHE A 317 -8.64 3.62 3.43
N SER A 318 -9.85 3.73 2.88
CA SER A 318 -10.92 2.76 3.17
C SER A 318 -10.54 1.34 2.73
N LEU A 319 -10.03 1.18 1.50
CA LEU A 319 -9.62 -0.14 1.01
C LEU A 319 -8.24 -0.57 1.55
N VAL A 320 -7.35 0.36 1.86
CA VAL A 320 -6.08 0.04 2.54
C VAL A 320 -6.36 -0.60 3.90
N LEU A 321 -7.17 0.04 4.74
CA LEU A 321 -7.55 -0.46 6.06
C LEU A 321 -8.28 -1.81 5.96
N LEU A 322 -9.23 -1.92 5.03
CA LEU A 322 -9.99 -3.15 4.83
C LEU A 322 -9.07 -4.33 4.46
N GLY A 323 -8.18 -4.13 3.49
CA GLY A 323 -7.26 -5.19 3.03
C GLY A 323 -6.24 -5.59 4.08
N ASP A 324 -5.74 -4.63 4.84
CA ASP A 324 -4.83 -4.90 5.94
C ASP A 324 -5.53 -5.76 7.01
N LEU A 325 -6.76 -5.42 7.41
CA LEU A 325 -7.58 -6.22 8.35
C LEU A 325 -7.89 -7.61 7.77
N VAL A 326 -8.32 -7.70 6.51
CA VAL A 326 -8.58 -8.99 5.85
C VAL A 326 -7.35 -9.89 5.92
N SER A 327 -6.15 -9.35 5.62
CA SER A 327 -4.91 -10.13 5.63
C SER A 327 -4.54 -10.64 7.04
N VAL A 328 -4.78 -9.84 8.08
CA VAL A 328 -4.58 -10.26 9.49
C VAL A 328 -5.62 -11.33 9.84
N TYR A 329 -6.90 -11.14 9.53
CA TYR A 329 -7.92 -12.15 9.82
C TYR A 329 -7.66 -13.47 9.09
N VAL A 330 -7.17 -13.46 7.85
CA VAL A 330 -6.74 -14.68 7.17
C VAL A 330 -5.58 -15.35 7.91
N ALA A 331 -4.61 -14.57 8.41
CA ALA A 331 -3.51 -15.10 9.23
C ALA A 331 -4.04 -15.79 10.50
N ILE A 332 -5.01 -15.17 11.20
CA ILE A 332 -5.65 -15.73 12.39
C ILE A 332 -6.36 -17.06 12.06
N LEU A 333 -7.15 -17.10 10.98
CA LEU A 333 -7.82 -18.32 10.51
C LEU A 333 -6.84 -19.44 10.18
N ARG A 334 -5.61 -19.10 9.76
CA ARG A 334 -4.52 -20.05 9.48
C ARG A 334 -3.70 -20.42 10.71
N GLY A 335 -3.92 -19.78 11.86
CA GLY A 335 -3.11 -19.95 13.06
C GLY A 335 -1.66 -19.47 12.91
N ILE A 336 -1.41 -18.45 12.07
CA ILE A 336 -0.07 -17.95 11.73
C ILE A 336 0.09 -16.53 12.28
N ASP A 337 1.15 -16.31 13.08
CA ASP A 337 1.52 -14.95 13.53
C ASP A 337 1.77 -14.05 12.30
N PRO A 338 1.02 -12.94 12.15
CA PRO A 338 1.12 -12.13 10.94
C PRO A 338 2.44 -11.34 10.83
N ALA A 339 3.07 -10.97 11.95
CA ALA A 339 4.18 -10.01 11.92
C ALA A 339 5.50 -10.56 11.36
N PRO A 340 6.03 -11.74 11.74
CA PRO A 340 7.35 -12.20 11.32
C PRO A 340 7.47 -12.43 9.81
N VAL A 341 8.62 -12.02 9.23
CA VAL A 341 8.95 -12.19 7.80
C VAL A 341 10.34 -12.82 7.61
N ALA A 342 10.61 -13.89 8.36
CA ALA A 342 11.92 -14.53 8.47
C ALA A 342 12.56 -14.89 7.12
N VAL A 343 11.77 -15.21 6.10
CA VAL A 343 12.29 -15.51 4.74
C VAL A 343 12.95 -14.27 4.11
N ILE A 344 12.36 -13.09 4.30
CA ILE A 344 12.93 -11.82 3.78
C ILE A 344 14.20 -11.47 4.54
N GLU A 345 14.21 -11.65 5.87
CA GLU A 345 15.39 -11.41 6.72
C GLU A 345 16.55 -12.31 6.31
N ARG A 346 16.28 -13.61 6.12
CA ARG A 346 17.28 -14.58 5.65
C ARG A 346 17.82 -14.24 4.27
N LEU A 347 16.96 -13.79 3.32
CA LEU A 347 17.40 -13.37 2.00
C LEU A 347 18.37 -12.18 2.10
N LYS A 348 18.02 -11.14 2.86
CA LYS A 348 18.87 -9.96 3.08
C LYS A 348 20.21 -10.33 3.70
N GLN A 349 20.21 -11.23 4.68
CA GLN A 349 21.45 -11.69 5.30
C GLN A 349 22.38 -12.40 4.31
N GLN A 350 21.82 -13.27 3.47
CA GLN A 350 22.62 -13.95 2.43
C GLN A 350 23.13 -13.03 1.32
N LEU A 351 22.41 -11.94 1.03
CA LEU A 351 22.89 -10.92 0.07
C LEU A 351 24.05 -10.10 0.68
N ALA A 352 23.96 -9.76 1.97
CA ALA A 352 25.02 -9.02 2.66
C ALA A 352 26.34 -9.81 2.81
N ASP A 353 26.27 -11.14 2.77
CA ASP A 353 27.43 -12.04 2.88
C ASP A 353 28.19 -12.24 1.53
N ARG A 354 27.72 -11.64 0.45
CA ARG A 354 28.30 -11.71 -0.91
C ARG A 354 28.90 -10.39 -1.37
#